data_7471a3bbe5d312cea66670f5e7bc0483
#
_entry.id   7471a3bbe5d312cea66670f5e7bc0483
#
_cell.length_a   1.000
_cell.length_b   1.000
_cell.length_c   1.000
_cell.angle_alpha   90.00
_cell.angle_beta   90.00
_cell.angle_gamma   90.00
#
_symmetry.space_group_name_H-M   'P 1'
#
loop_
_entity.id
_entity.type
_entity.pdbx_description
1 polymer ?
#
loop_
_entity_poly.entity_id
_entity_poly.type
_entity_poly.pdbx_seq_one_letter_code
_entity_poly.pdbx_strand_id
1 'polypeptide(L)' 'MTNRKFSYCSGINGHYEIALSVENYAAVDRAYEDIVAAGAEGIMEPTTEPWGQRACYIADPEGNLVEIGSFVKE' A
#
# COMPACT_ATOMS: atom_id res chain seq x y z
N MET A 1 3.26 3.06 15.00
CA MET A 1 3.13 3.32 14.59
C MET A 1 2.74 3.92 14.11
N THR A 2 2.64 4.16 14.03
CA THR A 2 2.27 4.70 13.56
C THR A 2 1.53 4.91 13.03
N ASN A 3 1.06 4.66 12.94
CA ASN A 3 0.40 4.72 12.37
C ASN A 3 -0.49 5.18 12.39
N ARG A 4 -0.89 5.51 12.86
CA ARG A 4 -1.62 6.01 13.00
C ARG A 4 -2.40 6.59 12.31
N LYS A 5 -2.34 6.88 11.91
CA LYS A 5 -2.86 7.62 11.25
C LYS A 5 -3.64 7.23 10.34
N PHE A 6 -3.60 6.48 9.93
CA PHE A 6 -4.26 6.17 8.94
C PHE A 6 -5.42 5.67 9.18
N SER A 7 -5.72 5.48 9.88
CA SER A 7 -6.70 4.89 10.04
C SER A 7 -7.86 5.45 9.74
N TYR A 8 -8.02 6.16 9.40
CA TYR A 8 -9.06 6.74 9.29
C TYR A 8 -9.98 6.29 8.47
N CYS A 9 -10.07 5.92 7.86
CA CYS A 9 -10.89 5.82 7.07
C CYS A 9 -11.79 5.03 7.10
N SER A 10 -12.11 4.58 7.22
CA SER A 10 -12.78 3.87 6.97
C SER A 10 -13.69 3.31 7.47
N GLY A 11 -13.87 2.83 7.96
CA GLY A 11 -14.79 2.21 8.50
C GLY A 11 -16.03 2.18 7.90
N ILE A 12 -16.25 2.71 6.94
CA ILE A 12 -17.46 2.77 6.41
C ILE A 12 -18.02 1.50 6.11
N ASN A 13 -17.31 0.62 5.59
CA ASN A 13 -17.85 -0.63 5.21
C ASN A 13 -17.29 -1.72 6.03
N GLY A 14 -16.74 -1.39 7.15
CA GLY A 14 -16.12 -2.40 7.93
C GLY A 14 -14.76 -2.78 7.45
N HIS A 15 -14.27 -2.10 6.45
CA HIS A 15 -12.92 -2.32 5.97
C HIS A 15 -12.06 -1.17 6.37
N TYR A 16 -10.79 -1.42 6.53
CA TYR A 16 -9.86 -0.36 6.81
C TYR A 16 -8.90 -0.23 5.67
N GLU A 17 -8.55 0.99 5.36
CA GLU A 17 -7.53 1.24 4.37
C GLU A 17 -6.35 1.83 5.10
N ILE A 18 -5.19 1.21 4.98
CA ILE A 18 -3.97 1.66 5.61
C ILE A 18 -3.06 2.16 4.53
N ALA A 19 -2.51 3.34 4.69
CA ALA A 19 -1.58 3.89 3.71
C ALA A 19 -0.20 3.94 4.32
N LEU A 20 0.75 3.33 3.67
CA LEU A 20 2.14 3.29 4.14
C LEU A 20 3.01 3.98 3.12
N SER A 21 3.97 4.78 3.61
CA SER A 21 4.92 5.44 2.74
C SER A 21 6.24 4.72 2.82
N VAL A 22 6.87 4.51 1.68
CA VAL A 22 8.20 3.93 1.65
C VAL A 22 9.14 4.92 0.98
N GLU A 23 10.43 4.62 0.99
CA GLU A 23 11.41 5.64 0.68
C GLU A 23 11.48 6.05 -0.79
N ASN A 24 11.19 5.17 -1.70
CA ASN A 24 11.25 5.53 -3.11
C ASN A 24 10.47 4.53 -3.95
N TYR A 25 10.44 4.74 -5.27
CA TYR A 25 9.68 3.90 -6.18
C TYR A 25 10.16 2.45 -6.12
N ALA A 26 11.46 2.24 -6.08
CA ALA A 26 11.97 0.86 -6.06
C ALA A 26 11.52 0.15 -4.78
N ALA A 27 11.39 0.88 -3.69
CA ALA A 27 10.94 0.28 -2.45
C ALA A 27 9.48 -0.14 -2.52
N VAL A 28 8.66 0.58 -3.31
CA VAL A 28 7.28 0.20 -3.51
C VAL A 28 7.23 -1.16 -4.21
N ASP A 29 8.05 -1.31 -5.25
CA ASP A 29 8.08 -2.55 -6.01
C ASP A 29 8.52 -3.71 -5.14
N ARG A 30 9.58 -3.50 -4.36
CA ARG A 30 10.09 -4.55 -3.49
C ARG A 30 9.09 -4.94 -2.42
N ALA A 31 8.44 -3.95 -1.84
CA ALA A 31 7.46 -4.23 -0.80
C ALA A 31 6.31 -5.06 -1.36
N TYR A 32 5.84 -4.72 -2.55
CA TYR A 32 4.76 -5.45 -3.17
C TYR A 32 5.18 -6.91 -3.38
N GLU A 33 6.35 -7.11 -3.95
CA GLU A 33 6.81 -8.47 -4.25
C GLU A 33 6.97 -9.28 -2.96
N ASP A 34 7.55 -8.67 -1.95
CA ASP A 34 7.78 -9.39 -0.70
C ASP A 34 6.49 -9.75 0.00
N ILE A 35 5.55 -8.85 0.01
CA ILE A 35 4.31 -9.07 0.73
C ILE A 35 3.43 -10.06 0.00
N VAL A 36 3.38 -9.98 -1.32
CA VAL A 36 2.60 -10.94 -2.09
C VAL A 36 3.24 -12.32 -1.98
N ALA A 37 4.56 -12.38 -1.99
CA ALA A 37 5.24 -13.67 -1.82
C ALA A 37 4.97 -14.25 -0.44
N ALA A 38 4.67 -13.42 0.55
CA ALA A 38 4.37 -13.90 1.89
C ALA A 38 2.91 -14.32 2.05
N GLY A 39 2.10 -14.17 1.01
CA GLY A 39 0.74 -14.68 1.03
C GLY A 39 -0.37 -13.66 0.90
N ALA A 40 -0.06 -12.39 0.86
CA ALA A 40 -1.10 -11.38 0.70
C ALA A 40 -1.60 -11.36 -0.74
N GLU A 41 -2.80 -10.88 -0.92
CA GLU A 41 -3.37 -10.81 -2.24
C GLU A 41 -3.00 -9.50 -2.91
N GLY A 42 -2.45 -9.55 -4.12
CA GLY A 42 -2.13 -8.34 -4.87
C GLY A 42 -3.39 -7.81 -5.52
N ILE A 43 -3.75 -6.59 -5.18
CA ILE A 43 -4.94 -5.95 -5.73
C ILE A 43 -4.56 -5.07 -6.92
N MET A 44 -3.50 -4.28 -6.77
CA MET A 44 -3.00 -3.46 -7.86
C MET A 44 -1.49 -3.47 -7.77
N GLU A 45 -0.85 -3.95 -8.83
CA GLU A 45 0.62 -3.96 -8.84
C GLU A 45 1.15 -2.54 -8.90
N PRO A 46 2.42 -2.35 -8.56
CA PRO A 46 2.99 -1.00 -8.53
C PRO A 46 2.76 -0.26 -9.84
N THR A 47 2.23 0.93 -9.72
CA THR A 47 1.85 1.75 -10.87
C THR A 47 2.26 3.19 -10.56
N THR A 48 2.84 3.87 -11.53
CA THR A 48 3.20 5.28 -11.36
C THR A 48 2.04 6.12 -11.85
N GLU A 49 1.50 6.91 -10.96
CA GLU A 49 0.33 7.72 -11.27
C GLU A 49 0.72 9.06 -11.86
N PRO A 50 -0.20 9.70 -12.57
CA PRO A 50 0.13 10.99 -13.21
C PRO A 50 0.55 12.08 -12.23
N TRP A 51 0.15 11.97 -10.96
CA TRP A 51 0.52 12.99 -9.98
C TRP A 51 1.86 12.69 -9.31
N GLY A 52 2.58 11.69 -9.83
CA GLY A 52 3.94 11.47 -9.37
C GLY A 52 4.12 10.47 -8.25
N GLN A 53 3.05 9.80 -7.88
CA GLN A 53 3.13 8.78 -6.84
C GLN A 53 3.24 7.41 -7.50
N ARG A 54 4.11 6.57 -6.99
CA ARG A 54 4.09 5.17 -7.39
C ARG A 54 3.51 4.41 -6.22
N ALA A 55 2.48 3.64 -6.47
CA ALA A 55 1.75 2.98 -5.40
C ALA A 55 1.27 1.61 -5.82
N CYS A 56 1.03 0.77 -4.85
CA CYS A 56 0.42 -0.53 -5.08
C CYS A 56 -0.60 -0.76 -3.98
N TYR A 57 -1.48 -1.72 -4.21
CA TYR A 57 -2.49 -2.08 -3.22
C TYR A 57 -2.44 -3.57 -3.00
N ILE A 58 -2.52 -3.97 -1.75
CA ILE A 58 -2.61 -5.37 -1.39
C ILE A 58 -3.73 -5.52 -0.37
N ALA A 59 -4.20 -6.73 -0.20
CA ALA A 59 -5.19 -7.01 0.84
C ALA A 59 -4.60 -8.06 1.77
N ASP A 60 -4.80 -7.86 3.06
CA ASP A 60 -4.31 -8.84 4.02
C ASP A 60 -5.34 -9.97 4.11
N PRO A 61 -5.03 -11.04 4.84
CA PRO A 61 -5.95 -12.18 4.92
C PRO A 61 -7.31 -11.84 5.46
N GLU A 62 -7.41 -10.73 6.17
CA GLU A 62 -8.70 -10.34 6.74
C GLU A 62 -9.44 -9.37 5.85
N GLY A 63 -8.91 -9.10 4.69
CA GLY A 63 -9.59 -8.24 3.74
C GLY A 63 -9.33 -6.76 3.90
N ASN A 64 -8.39 -6.38 4.74
CA ASN A 64 -8.05 -4.97 4.88
C ASN A 64 -7.19 -4.54 3.71
N LEU A 65 -7.49 -3.37 3.17
CA LEU A 65 -6.77 -2.85 2.04
C LEU A 65 -5.57 -2.03 2.50
N VAL A 66 -4.43 -2.30 1.93
CA VAL A 66 -3.20 -1.58 2.29
C VAL A 66 -2.61 -0.96 1.04
N GLU A 67 -2.39 0.35 1.10
CA GLU A 67 -1.74 1.07 0.02
C GLU A 67 -0.29 1.32 0.41
N ILE A 68 0.64 1.02 -0.48
CA ILE A 68 2.06 1.29 -0.24
C ILE A 68 2.51 2.20 -1.35
N GLY A 69 3.08 3.32 -1.01
CA GLY A 69 3.44 4.26 -2.04
C GLY A 69 4.58 5.19 -1.68
N SER A 70 5.06 5.89 -2.68
CA SER A 70 6.11 6.90 -2.51
C SER A 70 5.99 7.92 -3.61
N PHE A 71 6.32 9.18 -3.27
CA PHE A 71 6.42 10.23 -4.27
C PHE A 71 7.87 10.45 -4.66
N VAL A 72 8.79 9.68 -4.12
CA VAL A 72 10.22 9.85 -4.37
C VAL A 72 10.66 8.86 -5.42
N LYS A 73 11.10 9.39 -6.56
CA LYS A 73 11.46 8.56 -7.68
C LYS A 73 12.70 7.72 -7.42
N GLU A 74 13.66 8.28 -6.75
CA GLU A 74 14.86 7.52 -6.45
C GLU A 74 15.35 7.74 -5.06
#